data_7c4d19d48306406c1dff26d294e22240
#
_entry.id   7c4d19d48306406c1dff26d294e22240
#
_cell.length_a   1.000
_cell.length_b   1.000
_cell.length_c   1.000
_cell.angle_alpha   90.00
_cell.angle_beta   90.00
_cell.angle_gamma   90.00
#
_symmetry.space_group_name_H-M   'P 1'
#
loop_
_entity.id
_entity.type
_entity.pdbx_description
1 polymer ?
#
loop_
_entity_poly.entity_id
_entity_poly.type
_entity_poly.pdbx_seq_one_letter_code
_entity_poly.pdbx_strand_id
1 'polypeptide(L)'
;MTLAAPWVLHVDLDQFIAAVEVLRRPELAGLPVVVGGRGDPTERGVVATASYEARASGVGSGMPLRVAARKCPEAVFLPVDKEAYDAASVEVMQTLRALTWGGVPVVVEVLGWDEAFLAAGGSRLSLVNPCAAAPPGGDPGWLLQRFALSAGRATNVVADL
;
A
#
# COMPACT_ATOMS: atom_id res chain seq x y z
N MET A 1 7.04 2.57 36.80
CA MET A 1 6.46 2.88 35.50
C MET A 1 7.34 2.21 34.44
N THR A 2 6.93 1.05 33.96
CA THR A 2 7.66 0.34 32.90
C THR A 2 7.35 1.10 31.60
N LEU A 3 8.34 1.81 31.06
CA LEU A 3 8.24 2.39 29.73
C LEU A 3 8.09 1.22 28.77
N ALA A 4 6.92 1.10 28.13
CA ALA A 4 6.75 0.15 27.04
C ALA A 4 7.82 0.42 26.00
N ALA A 5 8.49 -0.63 25.53
CA ALA A 5 9.51 -0.50 24.49
C ALA A 5 8.92 0.26 23.28
N PRO A 6 9.67 1.19 22.71
CA PRO A 6 9.20 1.92 21.53
C PRO A 6 8.95 0.90 20.40
N TRP A 7 7.75 0.92 19.83
CA TRP A 7 7.40 0.13 18.68
C TRP A 7 7.40 1.01 17.43
N VAL A 8 7.72 0.40 16.31
CA VAL A 8 7.63 0.99 14.97
C VAL A 8 6.87 0.00 14.10
N LEU A 9 5.84 0.47 13.43
CA LEU A 9 5.09 -0.27 12.42
C LEU A 9 5.51 0.22 11.04
N HIS A 10 5.76 -0.69 10.12
CA HIS A 10 5.82 -0.41 8.69
C HIS A 10 4.46 -0.72 8.09
N VAL A 11 3.86 0.25 7.44
CA VAL A 11 2.63 0.12 6.68
C VAL A 11 2.99 0.19 5.21
N ASP A 12 2.53 -0.79 4.45
CA ASP A 12 2.67 -0.88 3.00
C ASP A 12 1.29 -1.24 2.43
N LEU A 13 0.78 -0.44 1.51
CA LEU A 13 -0.53 -0.64 0.88
C LEU A 13 -0.34 -1.50 -0.36
N ASP A 14 -0.68 -2.77 -0.26
CA ASP A 14 -0.50 -3.70 -1.36
C ASP A 14 -1.35 -3.30 -2.57
N GLN A 15 -0.77 -3.45 -3.76
CA GLN A 15 -1.35 -3.04 -5.06
C GLN A 15 -1.96 -1.62 -5.10
N PHE A 16 -1.46 -0.67 -4.30
CA PHE A 16 -2.05 0.65 -4.09
C PHE A 16 -2.55 1.32 -5.38
N ILE A 17 -1.67 1.45 -6.39
CA ILE A 17 -1.99 2.10 -7.66
C ILE A 17 -3.14 1.38 -8.38
N ALA A 18 -3.14 0.04 -8.42
CA ALA A 18 -4.21 -0.74 -9.05
C ALA A 18 -5.53 -0.59 -8.27
N ALA A 19 -5.45 -0.56 -6.94
CA ALA A 19 -6.62 -0.35 -6.09
C ALA A 19 -7.23 1.05 -6.28
N VAL A 20 -6.40 2.10 -6.41
CA VAL A 20 -6.88 3.46 -6.75
C VAL A 20 -7.62 3.47 -8.08
N GLU A 21 -7.11 2.77 -9.10
CA GLU A 21 -7.80 2.68 -10.39
C GLU A 21 -9.13 1.93 -10.30
N VAL A 22 -9.22 0.88 -9.50
CA VAL A 22 -10.49 0.16 -9.25
C VAL A 22 -11.47 1.03 -8.48
N LEU A 23 -11.02 1.82 -7.49
CA LEU A 23 -11.89 2.76 -6.77
C LEU A 23 -12.48 3.84 -7.69
N ARG A 24 -11.70 4.32 -8.65
CA ARG A 24 -12.14 5.31 -9.64
C ARG A 24 -13.02 4.72 -10.73
N ARG A 25 -12.84 3.44 -11.02
CA ARG A 25 -13.52 2.68 -12.09
C ARG A 25 -13.97 1.32 -11.55
N PRO A 26 -15.08 1.27 -10.82
CA PRO A 26 -15.57 0.05 -10.17
C PRO A 26 -15.80 -1.12 -11.12
N GLU A 27 -15.98 -0.86 -12.42
CA GLU A 27 -16.09 -1.90 -13.46
C GLU A 27 -14.81 -2.72 -13.64
N LEU A 28 -13.69 -2.25 -13.11
CA LEU A 28 -12.41 -2.98 -13.12
C LEU A 28 -12.28 -3.99 -11.97
N ALA A 29 -13.21 -4.00 -11.03
CA ALA A 29 -13.14 -4.90 -9.89
C ALA A 29 -13.15 -6.37 -10.33
N GLY A 30 -12.18 -7.14 -9.87
CA GLY A 30 -12.01 -8.55 -10.22
C GLY A 30 -11.40 -8.81 -11.60
N LEU A 31 -11.08 -7.76 -12.36
CA LEU A 31 -10.36 -7.90 -13.62
C LEU A 31 -8.85 -7.80 -13.39
N PRO A 32 -8.04 -8.49 -14.22
CA PRO A 32 -6.59 -8.27 -14.20
C PRO A 32 -6.26 -6.87 -14.72
N VAL A 33 -5.78 -6.00 -13.82
CA VAL A 33 -5.40 -4.62 -14.11
C VAL A 33 -3.88 -4.47 -14.07
N VAL A 34 -3.32 -3.84 -15.08
CA VAL A 34 -1.89 -3.53 -15.18
C VAL A 34 -1.74 -2.03 -15.42
N VAL A 35 -1.12 -1.34 -14.48
CA VAL A 35 -0.82 0.09 -14.61
C VAL A 35 0.64 0.26 -14.97
N GLY A 36 0.92 1.03 -16.03
CA GLY A 36 2.30 1.27 -16.43
C GLY A 36 2.43 2.10 -17.69
N GLY A 37 3.51 2.86 -17.78
CA GLY A 37 3.80 3.70 -18.93
C GLY A 37 2.61 4.56 -19.36
N ARG A 38 2.23 4.47 -20.62
CA ARG A 38 1.04 5.13 -21.20
C ARG A 38 -0.18 4.21 -21.30
N GLY A 39 -0.11 3.02 -20.69
CA GLY A 39 -1.21 2.03 -20.78
C GLY A 39 -1.26 1.27 -22.10
N ASP A 40 -0.28 1.43 -22.96
CA ASP A 40 -0.20 0.73 -24.24
C ASP A 40 0.95 -0.29 -24.23
N PRO A 41 0.66 -1.61 -24.30
CA PRO A 41 1.70 -2.64 -24.33
C PRO A 41 2.48 -2.70 -25.65
N THR A 42 2.06 -2.00 -26.69
CA THR A 42 2.81 -1.89 -27.96
C THR A 42 3.92 -0.86 -27.88
N GLU A 43 3.80 0.10 -26.95
CA GLU A 43 4.80 1.12 -26.67
C GLU A 43 5.87 0.64 -25.67
N ARG A 44 6.96 1.43 -25.58
CA ARG A 44 7.96 1.20 -24.51
C ARG A 44 7.39 1.64 -23.16
N GLY A 45 7.36 0.70 -22.24
CA GLY A 45 6.89 0.96 -20.87
C GLY A 45 7.14 -0.24 -19.99
N VAL A 46 7.10 -0.01 -18.71
CA VAL A 46 7.18 -1.05 -17.67
C VAL A 46 5.94 -1.00 -16.79
N VAL A 47 5.60 -2.13 -16.22
CA VAL A 47 4.56 -2.25 -15.20
C VAL A 47 5.00 -1.46 -13.97
N ALA A 48 4.23 -0.48 -13.56
CA ALA A 48 4.36 0.19 -12.28
C ALA A 48 3.76 -0.69 -11.18
N THR A 49 2.51 -1.14 -11.41
CA THR A 49 1.85 -2.10 -10.52
C THR A 49 0.89 -3.01 -11.29
N ALA A 50 0.55 -4.15 -10.69
CA ALA A 50 -0.41 -5.10 -11.21
C ALA A 50 -1.38 -5.52 -10.09
N SER A 51 -2.67 -5.67 -10.42
CA SER A 51 -3.66 -6.22 -9.49
C SER A 51 -3.36 -7.68 -9.16
N TYR A 52 -3.96 -8.22 -8.11
CA TYR A 52 -3.78 -9.63 -7.72
C TYR A 52 -4.16 -10.58 -8.86
N GLU A 53 -5.22 -10.27 -9.61
CA GLU A 53 -5.66 -11.05 -10.75
C GLU A 53 -4.58 -11.10 -11.83
N ALA A 54 -3.94 -9.96 -12.13
CA ALA A 54 -2.83 -9.93 -13.09
C ALA A 54 -1.57 -10.60 -12.54
N ARG A 55 -1.29 -10.46 -11.22
CA ARG A 55 -0.17 -11.16 -10.56
C ARG A 55 -0.32 -12.67 -10.61
N ALA A 56 -1.56 -13.19 -10.53
CA ALA A 56 -1.84 -14.63 -10.67
C ALA A 56 -1.38 -15.19 -12.03
N SER A 57 -1.37 -14.36 -13.08
CA SER A 57 -0.82 -14.71 -14.40
C SER A 57 0.69 -14.46 -14.51
N GLY A 58 1.36 -14.15 -13.38
CA GLY A 58 2.81 -13.91 -13.33
C GLY A 58 3.24 -12.55 -13.87
N VAL A 59 2.35 -11.55 -13.84
CA VAL A 59 2.69 -10.15 -14.10
C VAL A 59 3.22 -9.52 -12.82
N GLY A 60 4.27 -8.70 -12.91
CA GLY A 60 4.87 -8.02 -11.75
C GLY A 60 5.47 -6.67 -12.12
N SER A 61 5.67 -5.83 -11.09
CA SER A 61 6.29 -4.51 -11.24
C SER A 61 7.67 -4.60 -11.90
N GLY A 62 8.02 -3.60 -12.72
CA GLY A 62 9.27 -3.57 -13.50
C GLY A 62 9.25 -4.42 -14.76
N MET A 63 8.23 -5.27 -14.97
CA MET A 63 8.11 -6.07 -16.20
C MET A 63 7.80 -5.17 -17.39
N PRO A 64 8.40 -5.39 -18.58
CA PRO A 64 7.98 -4.68 -19.79
C PRO A 64 6.50 -4.94 -20.12
N LEU A 65 5.73 -3.89 -20.47
CA LEU A 65 4.29 -4.00 -20.74
C LEU A 65 3.98 -5.05 -21.82
N ARG A 66 4.79 -5.13 -22.87
CA ARG A 66 4.66 -6.15 -23.94
C ARG A 66 4.82 -7.59 -23.42
N VAL A 67 5.60 -7.78 -22.34
CA VAL A 67 5.77 -9.09 -21.72
C VAL A 67 4.56 -9.40 -20.84
N ALA A 68 4.07 -8.41 -20.10
CA ALA A 68 2.85 -8.50 -19.30
C ALA A 68 1.65 -8.88 -20.19
N ALA A 69 1.47 -8.22 -21.34
CA ALA A 69 0.39 -8.53 -22.28
C ALA A 69 0.45 -9.95 -22.85
N ARG A 70 1.65 -10.53 -23.00
CA ARG A 70 1.77 -11.94 -23.41
C ARG A 70 1.44 -12.92 -22.30
N LYS A 71 1.68 -12.53 -21.04
CA LYS A 71 1.39 -13.37 -19.87
C LYS A 71 -0.08 -13.33 -19.48
N CYS A 72 -0.71 -12.16 -19.62
CA CYS A 72 -2.10 -11.89 -19.26
C CYS A 72 -2.77 -11.10 -20.42
N PRO A 73 -3.16 -11.79 -21.52
CA PRO A 73 -3.73 -11.12 -22.69
C PRO A 73 -5.06 -10.41 -22.41
N GLU A 74 -5.79 -10.87 -21.39
CA GLU A 74 -7.06 -10.32 -20.94
C GLU A 74 -6.91 -9.10 -20.02
N ALA A 75 -5.68 -8.72 -19.65
CA ALA A 75 -5.44 -7.63 -18.74
C ALA A 75 -5.87 -6.27 -19.32
N VAL A 76 -6.47 -5.46 -18.47
CA VAL A 76 -6.76 -4.05 -18.75
C VAL A 76 -5.49 -3.25 -18.47
N PHE A 77 -4.93 -2.64 -19.52
CA PHE A 77 -3.74 -1.80 -19.40
C PHE A 77 -4.14 -0.34 -19.22
N LEU A 78 -3.58 0.32 -18.21
CA LEU A 78 -3.89 1.68 -17.86
C LEU A 78 -2.63 2.54 -17.79
N PRO A 79 -2.71 3.82 -18.21
CA PRO A 79 -1.61 4.75 -18.04
C PRO A 79 -1.40 5.09 -16.56
N VAL A 80 -0.17 5.51 -16.22
CA VAL A 80 0.14 6.06 -14.91
C VAL A 80 -0.52 7.44 -14.77
N ASP A 81 -1.37 7.61 -13.76
CA ASP A 81 -2.01 8.88 -13.40
C ASP A 81 -1.45 9.37 -12.04
N LYS A 82 -0.31 10.04 -12.13
CA LYS A 82 0.41 10.49 -10.94
C LYS A 82 -0.44 11.40 -10.02
N GLU A 83 -1.24 12.28 -10.61
CA GLU A 83 -2.07 13.23 -9.83
C GLU A 83 -3.11 12.51 -9.00
N ALA A 84 -3.75 11.49 -9.56
CA ALA A 84 -4.71 10.67 -8.83
C ALA A 84 -4.07 9.88 -7.69
N TYR A 85 -2.86 9.36 -7.90
CA TYR A 85 -2.14 8.60 -6.87
C TYR A 85 -1.60 9.50 -5.77
N ASP A 86 -1.10 10.70 -6.12
CA ASP A 86 -0.73 11.73 -5.14
C ASP A 86 -1.93 12.10 -4.24
N ALA A 87 -3.11 12.33 -4.83
CA ALA A 87 -4.33 12.65 -4.09
C ALA A 87 -4.76 11.52 -3.16
N ALA A 88 -4.81 10.28 -3.64
CA ALA A 88 -5.18 9.13 -2.84
C ALA A 88 -4.18 8.87 -1.70
N SER A 89 -2.88 9.01 -1.97
CA SER A 89 -1.84 8.90 -0.95
C SER A 89 -2.01 9.94 0.16
N VAL A 90 -2.33 11.19 -0.18
CA VAL A 90 -2.58 12.25 0.81
C VAL A 90 -3.71 11.86 1.75
N GLU A 91 -4.83 11.31 1.24
CA GLU A 91 -5.96 10.87 2.07
C GLU A 91 -5.57 9.73 3.03
N VAL A 92 -4.83 8.74 2.51
CA VAL A 92 -4.32 7.64 3.33
C VAL A 92 -3.39 8.17 4.43
N MET A 93 -2.42 9.00 4.08
CA MET A 93 -1.46 9.53 5.04
C MET A 93 -2.12 10.46 6.07
N GLN A 94 -3.17 11.19 5.70
CA GLN A 94 -3.98 11.95 6.66
C GLN A 94 -4.68 11.03 7.65
N THR A 95 -5.24 9.93 7.18
CA THR A 95 -5.88 8.94 8.03
C THR A 95 -4.90 8.30 9.00
N LEU A 96 -3.69 7.94 8.53
CA LEU A 96 -2.63 7.41 9.40
C LEU A 96 -2.21 8.43 10.48
N ARG A 97 -2.11 9.72 10.12
CA ARG A 97 -1.77 10.79 11.08
C ARG A 97 -2.85 11.07 12.11
N ALA A 98 -4.11 10.71 11.81
CA ALA A 98 -5.22 10.84 12.75
C ALA A 98 -5.28 9.71 13.80
N LEU A 99 -4.48 8.66 13.64
CA LEU A 99 -4.44 7.55 14.58
C LEU A 99 -3.84 7.97 15.91
N THR A 100 -4.33 7.34 16.98
CA THR A 100 -3.80 7.50 18.33
C THR A 100 -3.46 6.13 18.91
N TRP A 101 -2.45 6.10 19.75
CA TRP A 101 -2.08 4.93 20.53
C TRP A 101 -2.05 5.27 22.02
N GLY A 102 -2.87 4.58 22.82
CA GLY A 102 -3.00 4.91 24.24
C GLY A 102 -3.40 6.36 24.52
N GLY A 103 -4.18 6.99 23.62
CA GLY A 103 -4.58 8.39 23.70
C GLY A 103 -3.53 9.40 23.23
N VAL A 104 -2.38 8.93 22.70
CA VAL A 104 -1.31 9.79 22.17
C VAL A 104 -1.28 9.67 20.65
N PRO A 105 -1.20 10.79 19.90
CA PRO A 105 -1.07 10.75 18.46
C PRO A 105 0.14 9.92 18.02
N VAL A 106 0.00 9.13 16.96
CA VAL A 106 1.12 8.43 16.34
C VAL A 106 1.96 9.41 15.52
N VAL A 107 3.26 9.14 15.44
CA VAL A 107 4.17 9.83 14.52
C VAL A 107 4.22 9.03 13.23
N VAL A 108 4.01 9.69 12.10
CA VAL A 108 4.01 9.08 10.77
C VAL A 108 5.17 9.63 9.94
N GLU A 109 6.05 8.77 9.47
CA GLU A 109 7.09 9.07 8.51
C GLU A 109 6.75 8.41 7.18
N VAL A 110 6.48 9.24 6.17
CA VAL A 110 6.07 8.81 4.83
C VAL A 110 7.31 8.46 4.00
N LEU A 111 7.32 7.29 3.40
CA LEU A 111 8.40 6.82 2.52
C LEU A 111 8.04 6.94 1.04
N GLY A 112 6.78 6.73 0.71
CA GLY A 112 6.28 6.71 -0.65
C GLY A 112 4.79 7.01 -0.71
N TRP A 113 4.17 6.72 -1.82
CA TRP A 113 2.71 6.88 -1.97
C TRP A 113 1.92 5.94 -1.06
N ASP A 114 2.45 4.76 -0.85
CA ASP A 114 1.83 3.58 -0.26
C ASP A 114 2.57 3.07 0.98
N GLU A 115 3.69 3.70 1.33
CA GLU A 115 4.54 3.25 2.43
C GLU A 115 4.72 4.33 3.49
N ALA A 116 4.63 3.93 4.76
CA ALA A 116 4.92 4.78 5.91
C ALA A 116 5.40 3.99 7.12
N PHE A 117 6.23 4.62 7.94
CA PHE A 117 6.48 4.17 9.31
C PHE A 117 5.58 4.90 10.30
N LEU A 118 5.06 4.16 11.26
CA LEU A 118 4.29 4.68 12.39
C LEU A 118 5.00 4.34 13.69
N ALA A 119 5.05 5.30 14.62
CA ALA A 119 5.61 5.08 15.96
C ALA A 119 4.71 5.68 17.03
N ALA A 120 4.82 5.16 18.27
CA ALA A 120 4.17 5.77 19.40
C ALA A 120 4.68 7.20 19.62
N GLY A 121 3.77 8.15 19.89
CA GLY A 121 4.12 9.53 20.17
C GLY A 121 5.14 9.64 21.31
N GLY A 122 6.17 10.49 21.12
CA GLY A 122 7.29 10.63 22.04
C GLY A 122 8.51 9.74 21.74
N SER A 123 8.39 8.78 20.84
CA SER A 123 9.53 8.01 20.34
C SER A 123 10.20 8.78 19.21
N ARG A 124 11.51 8.97 19.30
CA ARG A 124 12.29 9.34 18.10
C ARG A 124 12.29 8.12 17.19
N LEU A 125 11.81 8.28 15.97
CA LEU A 125 12.04 7.31 14.89
C LEU A 125 13.55 7.23 14.66
N SER A 126 14.19 6.31 15.36
CA SER A 126 15.54 5.90 15.03
C SER A 126 15.38 4.66 14.16
N LEU A 127 15.84 4.69 12.93
CA LEU A 127 15.78 3.62 11.93
C LEU A 127 16.51 2.32 12.34
N VAL A 128 16.64 2.07 13.62
CA VAL A 128 17.41 0.96 14.18
C VAL A 128 16.52 0.09 15.05
N ASN A 129 15.66 -0.63 14.47
CA ASN A 129 15.22 -1.99 14.80
C ASN A 129 13.78 -2.28 14.36
N PRO A 130 13.56 -2.98 13.27
CA PRO A 130 12.21 -3.29 12.77
C PRO A 130 11.52 -4.46 13.48
N CYS A 131 12.02 -4.97 14.60
CA CYS A 131 11.55 -6.21 15.22
C CYS A 131 10.86 -6.06 16.58
N ALA A 132 10.03 -5.04 16.79
CA ALA A 132 9.17 -4.99 17.97
C ALA A 132 7.73 -5.39 17.61
N ALA A 133 7.17 -6.36 18.33
CA ALA A 133 5.81 -6.81 18.13
C ALA A 133 4.79 -5.68 18.34
N ALA A 134 3.77 -5.62 17.48
CA ALA A 134 2.66 -4.68 17.64
C ALA A 134 2.00 -4.85 19.02
N PRO A 135 1.65 -3.75 19.69
CA PRO A 135 1.03 -3.82 20.99
C PRO A 135 -0.41 -4.36 20.92
N PRO A 136 -0.89 -5.10 21.94
CA PRO A 136 -2.25 -5.60 21.97
C PRO A 136 -3.26 -4.47 22.25
N GLY A 137 -4.33 -4.42 21.47
CA GLY A 137 -5.56 -3.75 21.87
C GLY A 137 -5.81 -2.32 21.39
N GLY A 138 -5.45 -1.97 20.16
CA GLY A 138 -5.95 -0.76 19.51
C GLY A 138 -6.95 -1.13 18.40
N ASP A 139 -8.16 -0.60 18.46
CA ASP A 139 -9.12 -0.70 17.37
C ASP A 139 -8.93 0.51 16.44
N PRO A 140 -8.35 0.34 15.25
CA PRO A 140 -8.18 1.41 14.27
C PRO A 140 -9.44 1.59 13.40
N GLY A 141 -10.61 1.32 13.90
CA GLY A 141 -11.87 1.66 13.26
C GLY A 141 -11.99 1.14 11.81
N TRP A 142 -12.61 1.92 10.95
CA TRP A 142 -12.95 1.55 9.58
C TRP A 142 -11.76 1.28 8.63
N LEU A 143 -10.57 1.80 8.97
CA LEU A 143 -9.35 1.54 8.17
C LEU A 143 -9.04 0.04 8.13
N LEU A 144 -9.20 -0.64 9.27
CA LEU A 144 -8.98 -2.07 9.39
C LEU A 144 -10.06 -2.92 8.69
N GLN A 145 -11.26 -2.35 8.47
CA GLN A 145 -12.30 -3.03 7.69
C GLN A 145 -12.05 -2.97 6.17
N ARG A 146 -11.30 -1.97 5.71
CA ARG A 146 -10.92 -1.84 4.30
C ARG A 146 -9.55 -2.41 3.97
N PHE A 147 -8.69 -2.51 4.99
CA PHE A 147 -7.36 -3.08 4.85
C PHE A 147 -7.32 -4.39 5.62
N ALA A 148 -7.18 -5.51 4.95
CA ALA A 148 -6.97 -6.81 5.59
C ALA A 148 -5.59 -6.82 6.23
N LEU A 149 -5.55 -6.49 7.53
CA LEU A 149 -4.33 -6.60 8.31
C LEU A 149 -4.08 -8.07 8.64
N SER A 150 -3.20 -8.73 7.92
CA SER A 150 -2.70 -10.03 8.36
C SER A 150 -1.70 -9.80 9.50
N ALA A 151 -2.18 -9.93 10.75
CA ALA A 151 -1.33 -9.93 11.94
C ALA A 151 -0.53 -11.26 12.00
N GLY A 152 0.53 -11.33 11.21
CA GLY A 152 1.63 -12.27 11.46
C GLY A 152 2.74 -11.53 12.20
N ARG A 153 3.62 -12.26 12.88
CA ARG A 153 4.86 -11.72 13.49
C ARG A 153 5.70 -10.96 12.45
N ALA A 154 5.23 -9.87 11.98
CA ALA A 154 5.90 -9.11 10.95
C ALA A 154 5.89 -7.64 11.36
N THR A 155 7.04 -7.08 11.27
CA THR A 155 7.33 -5.67 11.21
C THR A 155 6.62 -4.96 10.06
N ASN A 156 6.00 -5.71 9.15
CA ASN A 156 5.26 -5.21 8.02
C ASN A 156 3.78 -5.49 8.21
N VAL A 157 2.98 -4.44 8.22
CA VAL A 157 1.54 -4.54 8.08
C VAL A 157 1.25 -4.30 6.60
N VAL A 158 0.85 -5.37 5.90
CA VAL A 158 0.36 -5.26 4.53
C VAL A 158 -1.13 -4.99 4.62
N ALA A 159 -1.58 -3.91 4.03
CA ALA A 159 -2.98 -3.54 4.00
C ALA A 159 -3.51 -3.68 2.57
N ASP A 160 -4.59 -4.45 2.41
CA ASP A 160 -5.35 -4.53 1.17
C ASP A 160 -6.39 -3.39 1.11
N LEU A 161 -6.47 -2.70 -0.03
CA LEU A 161 -7.49 -1.69 -0.34
C LEU A 161 -8.80 -2.33 -0.80
#